data_affcdbd541df02322a38cadeb3a30526
#
_entry.id   affcdbd541df02322a38cadeb3a30526
#
_cell.length_a   1.000
_cell.length_b   1.000
_cell.length_c   1.000
_cell.angle_alpha   90.00
_cell.angle_beta   90.00
_cell.angle_gamma   90.00
#
_symmetry.space_group_name_H-M   'P 1'
#
loop_
_entity.id
_entity.type
_entity.pdbx_description
1 polymer ?
#
loop_
_entity_poly.entity_id
_entity_poly.type
_entity_poly.pdbx_seq_one_letter_code
_entity_poly.pdbx_strand_id
1 'polypeptide(L)'
;MKSKLILALMLAGTLVACGKKEEAKPEEVKQEAISKEDLPEGAQITNDTTTPIEEPQVEGEKPTTLGNFEAKDQDGKKFTNEDFKNYDATVINLWFTGCSACIEEMPELNKVADDLKKDEKVNFLTLCTDAEYDQSTKDAFKRIVGENKPTYQALGVKNEGEIKKYLDHVFAYPTTIVVDKNGNIVGEDVVGAITTEDQLAKLKENIKLAKEASNK
;
A
#
# COMPACT_ATOMS: atom_id res chain seq x y z
N MET A 1 28.92 4.38 -56.84
CA MET A 1 29.12 3.24 -57.78
C MET A 1 28.33 2.08 -57.21
N LYS A 2 27.14 1.87 -57.79
CA LYS A 2 26.74 0.72 -58.61
C LYS A 2 26.82 -0.59 -57.80
N SER A 3 25.78 -1.35 -57.56
CA SER A 3 24.70 -1.92 -58.39
C SER A 3 24.47 -3.31 -57.83
N LYS A 4 23.41 -3.88 -57.65
CA LYS A 4 22.24 -4.50 -58.30
C LYS A 4 21.76 -5.61 -57.38
N LEU A 5 20.57 -5.66 -56.91
CA LEU A 5 19.37 -6.25 -57.52
C LEU A 5 19.56 -7.64 -58.13
N ILE A 6 19.04 -8.69 -57.47
CA ILE A 6 18.48 -9.85 -58.15
C ILE A 6 17.26 -10.34 -57.38
N LEU A 7 16.18 -10.33 -58.10
CA LEU A 7 14.83 -10.86 -57.87
C LEU A 7 14.82 -12.34 -58.31
N ALA A 8 14.24 -13.22 -57.49
CA ALA A 8 13.80 -14.53 -57.98
C ALA A 8 12.48 -14.93 -57.31
N LEU A 9 11.51 -14.97 -58.16
CA LEU A 9 10.13 -15.46 -57.96
C LEU A 9 10.10 -16.95 -58.25
N MET A 10 9.33 -17.75 -57.49
CA MET A 10 8.61 -18.99 -57.88
C MET A 10 7.80 -19.45 -56.69
N LEU A 11 6.56 -19.39 -56.65
CA LEU A 11 5.35 -20.00 -57.22
C LEU A 11 5.01 -21.38 -56.59
N ALA A 12 3.86 -21.39 -55.97
CA ALA A 12 2.78 -22.39 -55.95
C ALA A 12 2.93 -23.66 -55.07
N GLY A 13 1.92 -23.82 -54.24
CA GLY A 13 1.57 -25.09 -53.57
C GLY A 13 0.37 -24.91 -52.67
N THR A 14 -0.82 -24.86 -53.22
CA THR A 14 -2.11 -24.93 -52.54
C THR A 14 -2.31 -26.28 -51.87
N LEU A 15 -2.68 -26.30 -50.58
CA LEU A 15 -3.54 -27.36 -50.05
C LEU A 15 -4.43 -26.74 -48.96
N VAL A 16 -5.68 -26.65 -49.28
CA VAL A 16 -6.81 -26.37 -48.40
C VAL A 16 -6.99 -27.57 -47.46
N ALA A 17 -6.90 -27.34 -46.19
CA ALA A 17 -7.45 -28.23 -45.17
C ALA A 17 -8.36 -27.42 -44.25
N CYS A 18 -9.63 -27.62 -44.43
CA CYS A 18 -10.73 -27.13 -43.63
C CYS A 18 -10.63 -27.78 -42.23
N GLY A 19 -10.21 -27.04 -41.24
CA GLY A 19 -10.27 -27.42 -39.82
C GLY A 19 -11.17 -26.43 -39.10
N LYS A 20 -12.31 -26.91 -38.62
CA LYS A 20 -13.31 -26.19 -37.83
C LYS A 20 -12.64 -25.52 -36.62
N LYS A 21 -12.80 -24.22 -36.52
CA LYS A 21 -12.60 -23.47 -35.29
C LYS A 21 -13.74 -23.80 -34.34
N GLU A 22 -13.46 -24.62 -33.35
CA GLU A 22 -14.33 -24.81 -32.21
C GLU A 22 -14.11 -23.61 -31.29
N GLU A 23 -15.09 -22.73 -31.20
CA GLU A 23 -15.15 -21.66 -30.20
C GLU A 23 -15.35 -22.33 -28.84
N ALA A 24 -14.34 -22.22 -27.97
CA ALA A 24 -14.47 -22.58 -26.58
C ALA A 24 -15.41 -21.58 -25.90
N LYS A 25 -16.59 -22.04 -25.59
CA LYS A 25 -17.60 -21.38 -24.77
C LYS A 25 -17.02 -21.24 -23.35
N PRO A 26 -17.17 -20.08 -22.65
CA PRO A 26 -16.77 -19.98 -21.27
C PRO A 26 -17.56 -20.97 -20.42
N GLU A 27 -16.87 -21.82 -19.67
CA GLU A 27 -17.49 -22.65 -18.64
C GLU A 27 -18.06 -21.74 -17.55
N GLU A 28 -19.36 -21.75 -17.47
CA GLU A 28 -20.14 -21.17 -16.37
C GLU A 28 -19.82 -22.00 -15.12
N VAL A 29 -19.03 -21.42 -14.18
CA VAL A 29 -18.79 -21.98 -12.87
C VAL A 29 -20.14 -22.01 -12.14
N LYS A 30 -20.79 -23.17 -12.14
CA LYS A 30 -21.95 -23.43 -11.28
C LYS A 30 -21.47 -23.32 -9.83
N GLN A 31 -21.89 -22.26 -9.15
CA GLN A 31 -21.93 -22.25 -7.70
C GLN A 31 -22.89 -23.36 -7.25
N GLU A 32 -22.31 -24.46 -6.78
CA GLU A 32 -23.08 -25.46 -6.05
C GLU A 32 -23.57 -24.81 -4.75
N ALA A 33 -24.85 -24.59 -4.67
CA ALA A 33 -25.50 -24.18 -3.44
C ALA A 33 -25.30 -25.31 -2.41
N ILE A 34 -24.60 -25.03 -1.32
CA ILE A 34 -24.45 -25.92 -0.17
C ILE A 34 -25.87 -26.20 0.35
N SER A 35 -26.27 -27.45 0.32
CA SER A 35 -27.58 -27.86 0.82
C SER A 35 -27.58 -27.78 2.36
N LYS A 36 -28.76 -27.47 2.93
CA LYS A 36 -28.95 -27.33 4.38
C LYS A 36 -28.68 -28.61 5.20
N GLU A 37 -28.37 -29.74 4.55
CA GLU A 37 -28.16 -31.03 5.20
C GLU A 37 -26.70 -31.28 5.65
N ASP A 38 -25.72 -30.45 5.23
CA ASP A 38 -24.31 -30.63 5.57
C ASP A 38 -23.82 -29.82 6.76
N LEU A 39 -24.72 -29.18 7.52
CA LEU A 39 -24.36 -28.41 8.72
C LEU A 39 -24.49 -29.30 9.97
N PRO A 40 -23.49 -29.34 10.87
CA PRO A 40 -23.61 -30.05 12.14
C PRO A 40 -24.75 -29.47 12.99
N GLU A 41 -25.56 -30.34 13.61
CA GLU A 41 -26.65 -29.95 14.51
C GLU A 41 -26.12 -29.03 15.63
N GLY A 42 -26.57 -27.79 15.63
CA GLY A 42 -26.21 -26.77 16.64
C GLY A 42 -25.70 -25.42 16.09
N ALA A 43 -25.45 -25.30 14.78
CA ALA A 43 -25.08 -24.04 14.19
C ALA A 43 -26.34 -23.18 13.95
N GLN A 44 -26.67 -22.29 14.88
CA GLN A 44 -27.67 -21.26 14.67
C GLN A 44 -27.02 -20.10 13.89
N ILE A 45 -27.44 -19.91 12.64
CA ILE A 45 -27.14 -18.69 11.89
C ILE A 45 -28.09 -17.61 12.42
N THR A 46 -27.64 -16.84 13.39
CA THR A 46 -28.34 -15.64 13.80
C THR A 46 -27.96 -14.52 12.83
N ASN A 47 -28.92 -14.10 12.01
CA ASN A 47 -28.79 -12.88 11.19
C ASN A 47 -28.92 -11.64 12.08
N ASP A 48 -28.07 -11.51 13.10
CA ASP A 48 -27.97 -10.29 13.87
C ASP A 48 -26.77 -9.48 13.37
N THR A 49 -27.05 -8.59 12.42
CA THR A 49 -26.09 -7.76 11.69
C THR A 49 -25.74 -6.49 12.48
N THR A 50 -25.72 -6.55 13.82
CA THR A 50 -25.42 -5.39 14.66
C THR A 50 -24.52 -5.70 15.85
N THR A 51 -23.57 -6.62 15.68
CA THR A 51 -22.44 -6.65 16.63
C THR A 51 -21.43 -5.62 16.14
N PRO A 52 -21.16 -4.53 16.87
CA PRO A 52 -20.01 -3.67 16.57
C PRO A 52 -18.77 -4.57 16.55
N ILE A 53 -17.95 -4.47 15.51
CA ILE A 53 -16.62 -5.10 15.51
C ILE A 53 -15.91 -4.41 16.67
N GLU A 54 -15.76 -5.10 17.80
CA GLU A 54 -14.94 -4.60 18.90
C GLU A 54 -13.50 -4.47 18.35
N GLU A 55 -13.01 -3.24 18.33
CA GLU A 55 -11.59 -2.99 18.02
C GLU A 55 -10.74 -3.79 18.99
N PRO A 56 -9.67 -4.46 18.54
CA PRO A 56 -8.78 -5.20 19.42
C PRO A 56 -8.31 -4.29 20.56
N GLN A 57 -8.53 -4.70 21.81
CA GLN A 57 -8.11 -3.93 22.97
C GLN A 57 -6.57 -3.99 23.06
N VAL A 58 -5.89 -2.91 22.69
CA VAL A 58 -4.46 -2.73 22.97
C VAL A 58 -4.35 -2.07 24.33
N GLU A 59 -3.55 -2.66 25.22
CA GLU A 59 -3.34 -2.10 26.56
C GLU A 59 -2.51 -0.80 26.45
N GLY A 60 -3.02 0.27 27.07
CA GLY A 60 -2.34 1.57 27.16
C GLY A 60 -2.88 2.61 26.18
N GLU A 61 -2.42 3.84 26.33
CA GLU A 61 -2.74 4.95 25.45
C GLU A 61 -1.90 4.86 24.16
N LYS A 62 -2.53 5.21 23.04
CA LYS A 62 -1.84 5.28 21.75
C LYS A 62 -0.68 6.29 21.82
N PRO A 63 0.55 5.88 21.46
CA PRO A 63 1.68 6.79 21.46
C PRO A 63 1.50 7.97 20.51
N THR A 64 2.01 9.13 20.89
CA THR A 64 2.02 10.35 20.08
C THR A 64 3.28 10.50 19.23
N THR A 65 4.18 9.51 19.27
CA THR A 65 5.41 9.45 18.47
C THR A 65 5.66 8.03 17.98
N LEU A 66 6.46 7.88 16.93
CA LEU A 66 6.95 6.56 16.49
C LEU A 66 8.12 6.04 17.35
N GLY A 67 8.68 6.88 18.23
CA GLY A 67 9.89 6.56 18.99
C GLY A 67 11.12 6.41 18.09
N ASN A 68 12.15 5.73 18.61
CA ASN A 68 13.35 5.44 17.85
C ASN A 68 13.12 4.25 16.92
N PHE A 69 13.40 4.43 15.63
CA PHE A 69 13.34 3.37 14.63
C PHE A 69 14.36 3.58 13.51
N GLU A 70 14.64 2.54 12.78
CA GLU A 70 15.38 2.55 11.52
C GLU A 70 14.53 1.80 10.48
N ALA A 71 14.23 2.47 9.38
CA ALA A 71 13.59 1.88 8.20
C ALA A 71 14.53 1.96 7.00
N LYS A 72 14.35 1.10 6.01
CA LYS A 72 15.18 1.05 4.80
C LYS A 72 14.32 0.94 3.57
N ASP A 73 14.74 1.60 2.50
CA ASP A 73 14.16 1.36 1.19
C ASP A 73 14.74 0.07 0.55
N GLN A 74 14.25 -0.25 -0.64
CA GLN A 74 14.65 -1.44 -1.39
C GLN A 74 16.15 -1.48 -1.71
N ASP A 75 16.81 -0.30 -1.75
CA ASP A 75 18.22 -0.12 -2.05
C ASP A 75 19.10 -0.05 -0.79
N GLY A 76 18.47 -0.13 0.38
CA GLY A 76 19.11 -0.09 1.70
C GLY A 76 19.39 1.32 2.22
N LYS A 77 18.89 2.37 1.58
CA LYS A 77 18.99 3.74 2.10
C LYS A 77 18.11 3.86 3.35
N LYS A 78 18.71 4.36 4.41
CA LYS A 78 18.07 4.47 5.72
C LYS A 78 17.21 5.72 5.83
N PHE A 79 16.18 5.62 6.66
CA PHE A 79 15.40 6.69 7.23
C PHE A 79 15.17 6.39 8.72
N THR A 80 15.34 7.38 9.58
CA THR A 80 15.23 7.25 11.04
C THR A 80 14.36 8.38 11.59
N ASN A 81 14.01 8.29 12.88
CA ASN A 81 13.32 9.38 13.57
C ASN A 81 14.11 10.72 13.51
N GLU A 82 15.44 10.69 13.40
CA GLU A 82 16.28 11.87 13.28
C GLU A 82 16.09 12.62 11.94
N ASP A 83 15.56 11.97 10.92
CA ASP A 83 15.36 12.57 9.60
C ASP A 83 14.14 13.50 9.55
N PHE A 84 13.21 13.40 10.52
CA PHE A 84 12.04 14.28 10.59
C PHE A 84 12.43 15.74 10.72
N LYS A 85 13.52 16.07 11.40
CA LYS A 85 14.02 17.43 11.58
C LYS A 85 14.32 18.19 10.29
N ASN A 86 14.44 17.49 9.17
CA ASN A 86 14.70 18.09 7.86
C ASN A 86 13.45 18.68 7.21
N TYR A 87 12.24 18.38 7.75
CA TYR A 87 10.96 18.75 7.18
C TYR A 87 10.04 19.33 8.24
N ASP A 88 9.19 20.27 7.86
CA ASP A 88 8.17 20.83 8.77
C ASP A 88 7.00 19.84 8.95
N ALA A 89 6.77 18.97 7.98
CA ALA A 89 5.82 17.87 8.06
C ALA A 89 6.31 16.65 7.24
N THR A 90 6.20 15.45 7.80
CA THR A 90 6.40 14.19 7.08
C THR A 90 5.11 13.39 7.08
N VAL A 91 4.59 13.13 5.89
CA VAL A 91 3.43 12.24 5.67
C VAL A 91 3.93 10.81 5.56
N ILE A 92 3.37 9.90 6.32
CA ILE A 92 3.71 8.48 6.35
C ILE A 92 2.45 7.66 6.09
N ASN A 93 2.39 7.01 4.92
CA ASN A 93 1.33 6.06 4.62
C ASN A 93 1.79 4.66 5.05
N LEU A 94 1.06 4.06 5.99
CA LEU A 94 1.34 2.75 6.57
C LEU A 94 0.65 1.66 5.76
N TRP A 95 1.38 0.58 5.46
CA TRP A 95 0.87 -0.56 4.70
C TRP A 95 1.58 -1.87 5.09
N PHE A 96 1.09 -3.01 4.59
CA PHE A 96 1.76 -4.30 4.72
C PHE A 96 1.66 -5.10 3.41
N THR A 97 2.51 -6.10 3.24
CA THR A 97 2.67 -6.82 1.97
C THR A 97 1.45 -7.61 1.50
N GLY A 98 0.53 -7.95 2.41
CA GLY A 98 -0.74 -8.62 2.11
C GLY A 98 -1.94 -7.68 1.93
N CYS A 99 -1.74 -6.35 1.99
CA CYS A 99 -2.82 -5.36 1.90
C CYS A 99 -3.16 -5.02 0.45
N SER A 100 -4.16 -5.66 -0.14
CA SER A 100 -4.57 -5.41 -1.53
C SER A 100 -4.98 -3.95 -1.75
N ALA A 101 -5.80 -3.37 -0.88
CA ALA A 101 -6.23 -1.98 -0.97
C ALA A 101 -5.06 -0.98 -0.94
N CYS A 102 -4.02 -1.26 -0.12
CA CYS A 102 -2.81 -0.43 -0.06
C CYS A 102 -2.03 -0.48 -1.37
N ILE A 103 -1.91 -1.68 -1.95
CA ILE A 103 -1.18 -1.87 -3.22
C ILE A 103 -1.93 -1.21 -4.37
N GLU A 104 -3.25 -1.32 -4.40
CA GLU A 104 -4.11 -0.71 -5.41
C GLU A 104 -4.06 0.82 -5.40
N GLU A 105 -3.84 1.47 -4.24
CA GLU A 105 -3.73 2.94 -4.17
C GLU A 105 -2.35 3.48 -4.58
N MET A 106 -1.27 2.65 -4.59
CA MET A 106 0.11 3.10 -4.83
C MET A 106 0.30 3.96 -6.08
N PRO A 107 -0.32 3.67 -7.24
CA PRO A 107 -0.21 4.53 -8.42
C PRO A 107 -0.76 5.95 -8.19
N GLU A 108 -1.86 6.08 -7.42
CA GLU A 108 -2.44 7.38 -7.09
C GLU A 108 -1.61 8.11 -6.03
N LEU A 109 -0.95 7.40 -5.11
CA LEU A 109 -0.04 7.99 -4.14
C LEU A 109 1.12 8.74 -4.80
N ASN A 110 1.55 8.33 -6.00
CA ASN A 110 2.56 9.09 -6.76
C ASN A 110 2.09 10.53 -7.03
N LYS A 111 0.83 10.71 -7.42
CA LYS A 111 0.27 12.05 -7.67
C LYS A 111 0.18 12.86 -6.38
N VAL A 112 -0.29 12.24 -5.30
CA VAL A 112 -0.37 12.89 -3.98
C VAL A 112 1.03 13.31 -3.51
N ALA A 113 2.00 12.41 -3.60
CA ALA A 113 3.38 12.68 -3.21
C ALA A 113 4.02 13.79 -4.04
N ASP A 114 3.83 13.78 -5.36
CA ASP A 114 4.35 14.79 -6.28
C ASP A 114 3.73 16.16 -6.02
N ASP A 115 2.44 16.21 -5.65
CA ASP A 115 1.77 17.45 -5.27
C ASP A 115 2.28 18.00 -3.93
N LEU A 116 2.43 17.15 -2.93
CA LEU A 116 2.92 17.54 -1.60
C LEU A 116 4.38 18.00 -1.63
N LYS A 117 5.23 17.36 -2.43
CA LYS A 117 6.65 17.70 -2.58
C LYS A 117 6.91 19.01 -3.32
N LYS A 118 5.88 19.67 -3.88
CA LYS A 118 6.00 21.04 -4.38
C LYS A 118 6.34 22.02 -3.26
N ASP A 119 5.99 21.67 -2.02
CA ASP A 119 6.49 22.33 -0.81
C ASP A 119 7.71 21.54 -0.29
N GLU A 120 8.91 22.09 -0.48
CA GLU A 120 10.18 21.45 -0.08
C GLU A 120 10.28 21.14 1.42
N LYS A 121 9.37 21.72 2.24
CA LYS A 121 9.28 21.45 3.67
C LYS A 121 8.33 20.33 4.03
N VAL A 122 7.66 19.74 3.04
CA VAL A 122 6.78 18.57 3.22
C VAL A 122 7.43 17.35 2.59
N ASN A 123 7.63 16.32 3.38
CA ASN A 123 8.06 14.99 2.92
C ASN A 123 6.88 14.04 2.83
N PHE A 124 6.94 13.12 1.87
CA PHE A 124 6.01 12.01 1.74
C PHE A 124 6.79 10.71 1.58
N LEU A 125 6.44 9.72 2.39
CA LEU A 125 6.97 8.37 2.30
C LEU A 125 5.90 7.33 2.64
N THR A 126 6.15 6.08 2.29
CA THR A 126 5.35 4.94 2.76
C THR A 126 6.18 4.05 3.66
N LEU A 127 5.53 3.38 4.62
CA LEU A 127 6.18 2.51 5.58
C LEU A 127 5.49 1.13 5.60
N CYS A 128 6.17 0.13 5.07
CA CYS A 128 5.74 -1.26 5.10
C CYS A 128 6.05 -1.88 6.46
N THR A 129 5.01 -2.25 7.20
CA THR A 129 5.12 -2.64 8.62
C THR A 129 5.53 -4.10 8.82
N ASP A 130 5.48 -4.93 7.78
CA ASP A 130 5.88 -6.34 7.80
C ASP A 130 7.08 -6.68 6.90
N ALA A 131 7.70 -5.67 6.25
CA ALA A 131 8.78 -5.88 5.28
C ALA A 131 10.00 -6.65 5.81
N GLU A 132 10.24 -6.58 7.11
CA GLU A 132 11.38 -7.24 7.78
C GLU A 132 10.93 -8.40 8.70
N TYR A 133 9.67 -8.89 8.55
CA TYR A 133 9.16 -9.99 9.37
C TYR A 133 9.86 -11.33 9.05
N ASP A 134 9.93 -11.69 7.76
CA ASP A 134 10.66 -12.86 7.26
C ASP A 134 11.16 -12.64 5.82
N GLN A 135 11.78 -13.68 5.23
CA GLN A 135 12.31 -13.58 3.87
C GLN A 135 11.19 -13.42 2.83
N SER A 136 10.02 -14.04 3.04
CA SER A 136 8.87 -13.97 2.12
C SER A 136 8.32 -12.55 2.04
N THR A 137 8.09 -11.90 3.19
CA THR A 137 7.61 -10.52 3.25
C THR A 137 8.63 -9.53 2.71
N LYS A 138 9.93 -9.78 2.95
CA LYS A 138 11.01 -8.98 2.39
C LYS A 138 11.07 -9.05 0.86
N ASP A 139 10.90 -10.24 0.30
CA ASP A 139 10.87 -10.44 -1.15
C ASP A 139 9.58 -9.84 -1.75
N ALA A 140 8.44 -9.99 -1.05
CA ALA A 140 7.17 -9.36 -1.44
C ALA A 140 7.27 -7.83 -1.44
N PHE A 141 7.85 -7.21 -0.41
CA PHE A 141 8.11 -5.78 -0.34
C PHE A 141 8.90 -5.29 -1.56
N LYS A 142 10.04 -5.91 -1.85
CA LYS A 142 10.88 -5.54 -2.99
C LYS A 142 10.16 -5.68 -4.33
N ARG A 143 9.39 -6.77 -4.50
CA ARG A 143 8.60 -7.01 -5.70
C ARG A 143 7.52 -5.95 -5.87
N ILE A 144 6.73 -5.67 -4.83
CA ILE A 144 5.64 -4.69 -4.87
C ILE A 144 6.18 -3.30 -5.19
N VAL A 145 7.25 -2.86 -4.51
CA VAL A 145 7.88 -1.56 -4.76
C VAL A 145 8.45 -1.49 -6.18
N GLY A 146 9.09 -2.56 -6.65
CA GLY A 146 9.66 -2.64 -8.01
C GLY A 146 8.58 -2.59 -9.11
N GLU A 147 7.42 -3.19 -8.89
CA GLU A 147 6.29 -3.19 -9.82
C GLU A 147 5.58 -1.82 -9.88
N ASN A 148 5.37 -1.17 -8.72
CA ASN A 148 4.64 0.10 -8.61
C ASN A 148 5.49 1.34 -8.85
N LYS A 149 6.82 1.24 -8.78
CA LYS A 149 7.79 2.31 -9.08
C LYS A 149 7.43 3.65 -8.43
N PRO A 150 7.36 3.71 -7.09
CA PRO A 150 6.95 4.91 -6.39
C PRO A 150 7.90 6.08 -6.67
N THR A 151 7.34 7.31 -6.80
CA THR A 151 8.11 8.56 -6.91
C THR A 151 8.53 9.10 -5.53
N TYR A 152 8.12 8.43 -4.47
CA TYR A 152 8.43 8.70 -3.07
C TYR A 152 9.30 7.59 -2.48
N GLN A 153 9.83 7.80 -1.27
CA GLN A 153 10.58 6.79 -0.58
C GLN A 153 9.64 5.74 0.01
N ALA A 154 9.73 4.50 -0.48
CA ALA A 154 9.03 3.36 0.07
C ALA A 154 9.96 2.61 1.03
N LEU A 155 9.62 2.60 2.31
CA LEU A 155 10.45 2.07 3.38
C LEU A 155 9.86 0.77 3.93
N GLY A 156 10.73 -0.15 4.30
CA GLY A 156 10.40 -1.30 5.13
C GLY A 156 10.95 -1.11 6.53
N VAL A 157 10.18 -1.48 7.55
CA VAL A 157 10.59 -1.41 8.94
C VAL A 157 10.42 -2.77 9.61
N LYS A 158 11.27 -3.03 10.61
CA LYS A 158 11.07 -4.14 11.54
C LYS A 158 10.07 -3.72 12.60
N ASN A 159 8.97 -4.47 12.73
CA ASN A 159 7.94 -4.20 13.75
C ASN A 159 8.44 -4.66 15.14
N GLU A 160 9.39 -3.92 15.69
CA GLU A 160 9.98 -4.17 17.02
C GLU A 160 10.41 -2.85 17.67
N GLY A 161 10.81 -2.91 18.96
CA GLY A 161 11.29 -1.75 19.69
C GLY A 161 10.21 -0.70 19.96
N GLU A 162 10.56 0.58 19.85
CA GLU A 162 9.65 1.67 20.21
C GLU A 162 8.53 1.88 19.18
N ILE A 163 8.83 1.73 17.89
CA ILE A 163 7.84 1.89 16.82
C ILE A 163 6.71 0.87 16.94
N LYS A 164 7.01 -0.33 17.42
CA LYS A 164 5.99 -1.37 17.64
C LYS A 164 4.86 -0.88 18.52
N LYS A 165 5.15 -0.06 19.55
CA LYS A 165 4.13 0.47 20.45
C LYS A 165 3.06 1.28 19.70
N TYR A 166 3.47 2.04 18.67
CA TYR A 166 2.52 2.75 17.83
C TYR A 166 1.81 1.80 16.85
N LEU A 167 2.57 0.93 16.18
CA LEU A 167 2.03 0.02 15.17
C LEU A 167 1.00 -0.97 15.74
N ASP A 168 1.12 -1.35 17.01
CA ASP A 168 0.13 -2.19 17.70
C ASP A 168 -1.25 -1.50 17.82
N HIS A 169 -1.33 -0.16 17.70
CA HIS A 169 -2.57 0.62 17.69
C HIS A 169 -3.10 0.91 16.27
N VAL A 170 -2.49 0.33 15.23
CA VAL A 170 -2.96 0.47 13.85
C VAL A 170 -3.81 -0.74 13.47
N PHE A 171 -5.13 -0.59 13.50
CA PHE A 171 -6.08 -1.69 13.29
C PHE A 171 -6.59 -1.82 11.86
N ALA A 172 -6.35 -0.81 11.03
CA ALA A 172 -6.79 -0.81 9.63
C ALA A 172 -5.68 -0.31 8.71
N TYR A 173 -5.66 -0.81 7.48
CA TYR A 173 -4.71 -0.41 6.45
C TYR A 173 -5.43 -0.16 5.13
N PRO A 174 -4.99 0.83 4.32
CA PRO A 174 -3.92 1.77 4.64
C PRO A 174 -4.33 2.76 5.76
N THR A 175 -3.36 3.25 6.51
CA THR A 175 -3.52 4.37 7.45
C THR A 175 -2.41 5.37 7.20
N THR A 176 -2.76 6.65 7.14
CA THR A 176 -1.79 7.73 6.92
C THR A 176 -1.72 8.64 8.14
N ILE A 177 -0.50 8.92 8.58
CA ILE A 177 -0.19 9.82 9.68
C ILE A 177 0.68 10.97 9.20
N VAL A 178 0.68 12.06 9.96
CA VAL A 178 1.58 13.20 9.75
C VAL A 178 2.43 13.43 10.98
N VAL A 179 3.73 13.59 10.78
CA VAL A 179 4.72 13.78 11.83
C VAL A 179 5.37 15.15 11.65
N ASP A 180 5.49 15.92 12.74
CA ASP A 180 6.19 17.21 12.76
C ASP A 180 7.73 17.03 12.79
N LYS A 181 8.48 18.12 12.70
CA LYS A 181 9.96 18.10 12.73
C LYS A 181 10.55 17.57 14.03
N ASN A 182 9.77 17.52 15.11
CA ASN A 182 10.19 17.02 16.41
C ASN A 182 9.87 15.52 16.62
N GLY A 183 9.26 14.88 15.60
CA GLY A 183 8.88 13.47 15.66
C GLY A 183 7.51 13.21 16.30
N ASN A 184 6.71 14.26 16.56
CA ASN A 184 5.36 14.11 17.11
C ASN A 184 4.36 13.84 15.99
N ILE A 185 3.47 12.88 16.21
CA ILE A 185 2.32 12.61 15.34
C ILE A 185 1.28 13.70 15.60
N VAL A 186 0.82 14.35 14.53
CA VAL A 186 -0.05 15.53 14.61
C VAL A 186 -1.36 15.25 13.88
N GLY A 187 -2.46 15.64 14.51
CA GLY A 187 -3.80 15.39 14.02
C GLY A 187 -4.26 13.95 14.25
N GLU A 188 -5.35 13.58 13.62
CA GLU A 188 -5.91 12.22 13.70
C GLU A 188 -5.39 11.36 12.56
N ASP A 189 -5.29 10.06 12.80
CA ASP A 189 -4.97 9.10 11.73
C ASP A 189 -6.00 9.20 10.59
N VAL A 190 -5.50 9.25 9.37
CA VAL A 190 -6.34 9.17 8.17
C VAL A 190 -6.46 7.70 7.78
N VAL A 191 -7.54 7.05 8.22
CA VAL A 191 -7.79 5.64 7.97
C VAL A 191 -8.45 5.45 6.61
N GLY A 192 -7.93 4.51 5.82
CA GLY A 192 -8.34 4.24 4.44
C GLY A 192 -7.49 4.97 3.40
N ALA A 193 -7.77 4.71 2.14
CA ALA A 193 -7.02 5.28 1.01
C ALA A 193 -7.13 6.81 0.97
N ILE A 194 -5.99 7.50 0.85
CA ILE A 194 -5.94 8.98 0.77
C ILE A 194 -6.15 9.52 -0.65
N THR A 195 -6.96 8.82 -1.43
CA THR A 195 -7.27 9.18 -2.84
C THR A 195 -8.63 9.85 -2.99
N THR A 196 -9.45 9.92 -1.93
CA THR A 196 -10.74 10.60 -1.91
C THR A 196 -10.60 12.05 -1.44
N GLU A 197 -11.54 12.92 -1.83
CA GLU A 197 -11.52 14.34 -1.44
C GLU A 197 -11.55 14.53 0.08
N ASP A 198 -12.36 13.75 0.80
CA ASP A 198 -12.49 13.83 2.26
C ASP A 198 -11.19 13.44 2.97
N GLN A 199 -10.54 12.35 2.55
CA GLN A 199 -9.28 11.90 3.14
C GLN A 199 -8.14 12.87 2.81
N LEU A 200 -8.11 13.41 1.59
CA LEU A 200 -7.14 14.45 1.21
C LEU A 200 -7.35 15.75 2.01
N ALA A 201 -8.59 16.12 2.32
CA ALA A 201 -8.88 17.29 3.15
C ALA A 201 -8.35 17.10 4.58
N LYS A 202 -8.59 15.94 5.20
CA LYS A 202 -8.04 15.58 6.52
C LYS A 202 -6.51 15.59 6.51
N LEU A 203 -5.90 14.98 5.51
CA LEU A 203 -4.45 14.96 5.35
C LEU A 203 -3.87 16.38 5.28
N LYS A 204 -4.48 17.27 4.47
CA LYS A 204 -4.03 18.68 4.35
C LYS A 204 -4.15 19.44 5.65
N GLU A 205 -5.19 19.22 6.44
CA GLU A 205 -5.33 19.83 7.75
C GLU A 205 -4.25 19.33 8.72
N ASN A 206 -3.96 18.03 8.76
CA ASN A 206 -2.87 17.47 9.58
C ASN A 206 -1.50 18.04 9.17
N ILE A 207 -1.23 18.19 7.87
CA ILE A 207 0.01 18.83 7.37
C ILE A 207 0.12 20.27 7.86
N LYS A 208 -0.98 21.04 7.80
CA LYS A 208 -1.01 22.41 8.30
C LYS A 208 -0.70 22.45 9.80
N LEU A 209 -1.34 21.59 10.61
CA LEU A 209 -1.07 21.48 12.05
C LEU A 209 0.39 21.16 12.34
N ALA A 210 1.00 20.20 11.60
CA ALA A 210 2.40 19.84 11.75
C ALA A 210 3.34 21.02 11.43
N LYS A 211 3.09 21.76 10.36
CA LYS A 211 3.84 22.97 10.00
C LYS A 211 3.72 24.06 11.07
N GLU A 212 2.54 24.24 11.64
CA GLU A 212 2.33 25.20 12.75
C GLU A 212 3.07 24.77 14.01
N ALA A 213 3.08 23.46 14.34
CA ALA A 213 3.83 22.90 15.47
C ALA A 213 5.35 23.03 15.25
N SER A 214 5.81 22.84 14.03
CA SER A 214 7.22 22.93 13.63
C SER A 214 7.78 24.37 13.68
N ASN A 215 6.93 25.39 13.67
CA ASN A 215 7.34 26.80 13.69
C ASN A 215 7.26 27.47 15.08
N LYS A 216 6.91 26.72 16.10
CA LYS A 216 6.91 27.15 17.51
C LYS A 216 8.24 26.82 18.18
#